data_e0377177851edd28894c175016ab586a
#
_entry.id   e0377177851edd28894c175016ab586a
#
_cell.length_a   1.000
_cell.length_b   1.000
_cell.length_c   1.000
_cell.angle_alpha   90.00
_cell.angle_beta   90.00
_cell.angle_gamma   90.00
#
_symmetry.space_group_name_H-M   'P 1'
#
loop_
_entity.id
_entity.type
_entity.pdbx_description
1 polymer ?
#
loop_
_entity_poly.entity_id
_entity_poly.type
_entity_poly.pdbx_seq_one_letter_code
_entity_poly.pdbx_strand_id
1 'polypeptide(L)'
;MIFKTLWYYWRARKRWKFANRQQLEQHQWRELARFRHRVLTKSPYFSSFGDLSLVEYPLMNKAIMMENFDQMNTAGLKRDELLACARLSEQSRDFKPTVGKFSVGMSSGTSGQRGIFVASPKERSIWAGTLLAKMLPNGLFHGERVALFLRAGNNLYDSVQNRWISFRFFDLFADFNQQVQALVEYQPTIVVAPAQVLRALALKIQQGEASLPPVKVISVAEVLEPQDRQLLKTVFREVGEIYQATEGFLACTCSHGTLHLNEEFLHIEPKWIDESRFNPIITDFTRETQPIVRYKLDDILVVKKAPCDCGNPALAIERIEGRNDDQLILPALAGGTVNIFADPCSRIIANTLPLTSDYRLTQTEWLLKLEGDCVVEVLQQCQSALSDYFAKQGVDIDKIEWQCVSQAILPDLFNKRRRIIRK
;
A
#
# COMPACT_ATOMS: atom_id res chain seq x y z
N MET A 1 -13.79 -1.88 23.59
CA MET A 1 -13.12 -1.58 22.32
C MET A 1 -14.03 -0.79 21.36
N ILE A 2 -15.27 -1.22 21.11
CA ILE A 2 -16.24 -0.60 20.18
C ILE A 2 -16.42 0.91 20.41
N PHE A 3 -16.69 1.36 21.64
CA PHE A 3 -16.86 2.80 21.93
C PHE A 3 -15.65 3.66 21.54
N LYS A 4 -14.42 3.15 21.76
CA LYS A 4 -13.21 3.86 21.36
C LYS A 4 -13.08 3.91 19.83
N THR A 5 -13.39 2.83 19.12
CA THR A 5 -13.39 2.78 17.66
C THR A 5 -14.41 3.75 17.07
N LEU A 6 -15.64 3.78 17.61
CA LEU A 6 -16.68 4.74 17.20
C LEU A 6 -16.28 6.20 17.47
N TRP A 7 -15.61 6.46 18.60
CA TRP A 7 -15.10 7.80 18.89
C TRP A 7 -14.01 8.23 17.89
N TYR A 8 -13.06 7.35 17.53
CA TYR A 8 -12.06 7.63 16.52
C TYR A 8 -12.64 7.76 15.12
N TYR A 9 -13.66 6.95 14.78
CA TYR A 9 -14.44 7.11 13.56
C TYR A 9 -15.06 8.50 13.46
N TRP A 10 -15.76 8.92 14.50
CA TRP A 10 -16.39 10.24 14.55
C TRP A 10 -15.32 11.36 14.49
N ARG A 11 -14.22 11.21 15.22
CA ARG A 11 -13.08 12.14 15.21
C ARG A 11 -12.53 12.28 13.78
N ALA A 12 -12.30 11.18 13.07
CA ALA A 12 -11.79 11.20 11.71
C ALA A 12 -12.77 11.87 10.72
N ARG A 13 -14.08 11.63 10.89
CA ARG A 13 -15.08 12.24 10.00
C ARG A 13 -15.38 13.72 10.29
N LYS A 14 -15.21 14.19 11.50
CA LYS A 14 -15.65 15.52 11.92
C LYS A 14 -14.53 16.46 12.34
N ARG A 15 -13.56 15.97 13.13
CA ARG A 15 -12.51 16.81 13.72
C ARG A 15 -11.22 16.85 12.90
N TRP A 16 -10.91 15.84 12.14
CA TRP A 16 -9.75 15.81 11.26
C TRP A 16 -10.09 16.30 9.84
N LYS A 17 -10.88 17.37 9.81
CA LYS A 17 -11.14 18.15 8.60
C LYS A 17 -10.55 19.53 8.81
N PHE A 18 -9.62 19.88 7.97
CA PHE A 18 -8.89 21.15 8.01
C PHE A 18 -9.32 21.99 6.81
N ALA A 19 -9.54 23.27 7.02
CA ALA A 19 -9.98 24.18 5.96
C ALA A 19 -8.85 24.54 4.98
N ASN A 20 -7.61 24.49 5.45
CA ASN A 20 -6.44 24.82 4.65
C ASN A 20 -5.17 24.14 5.19
N ARG A 21 -4.09 24.24 4.43
CA ARG A 21 -2.78 23.68 4.76
C ARG A 21 -2.24 24.18 6.09
N GLN A 22 -2.37 25.45 6.38
CA GLN A 22 -1.88 26.05 7.62
C GLN A 22 -2.51 25.42 8.87
N GLN A 23 -3.83 25.18 8.86
CA GLN A 23 -4.52 24.52 9.97
C GLN A 23 -4.04 23.08 10.17
N LEU A 24 -3.81 22.35 9.07
CA LEU A 24 -3.25 20.99 9.13
C LEU A 24 -1.85 20.99 9.72
N GLU A 25 -0.98 21.89 9.30
CA GLU A 25 0.38 22.01 9.81
C GLU A 25 0.41 22.41 11.30
N GLN A 26 -0.43 23.35 11.72
CA GLN A 26 -0.57 23.69 13.13
C GLN A 26 -1.06 22.51 13.98
N HIS A 27 -1.95 21.68 13.42
CA HIS A 27 -2.36 20.43 14.06
C HIS A 27 -1.18 19.46 14.18
N GLN A 28 -0.44 19.22 13.12
CA GLN A 28 0.75 18.35 13.12
C GLN A 28 1.79 18.82 14.16
N TRP A 29 2.14 20.11 14.18
CA TRP A 29 3.10 20.64 15.15
C TRP A 29 2.68 20.37 16.60
N ARG A 30 1.40 20.57 16.92
CA ARG A 30 0.87 20.29 18.27
C ARG A 30 0.92 18.79 18.62
N GLU A 31 0.52 17.93 17.70
CA GLU A 31 0.52 16.49 17.94
C GLU A 31 1.94 15.91 17.99
N LEU A 32 2.86 16.39 17.15
CA LEU A 32 4.28 16.01 17.22
C LEU A 32 4.93 16.41 18.54
N ALA A 33 4.68 17.63 19.03
CA ALA A 33 5.17 18.07 20.33
C ALA A 33 4.64 17.18 21.48
N ARG A 34 3.33 16.82 21.42
CA ARG A 34 2.71 15.90 22.40
C ARG A 34 3.29 14.49 22.29
N PHE A 35 3.50 14.01 21.08
CA PHE A 35 4.08 12.69 20.81
C PHE A 35 5.50 12.61 21.36
N ARG A 36 6.34 13.61 21.06
CA ARG A 36 7.70 13.69 21.60
C ARG A 36 7.70 13.63 23.12
N HIS A 37 6.91 14.48 23.78
CA HIS A 37 6.90 14.56 25.24
C HIS A 37 6.25 13.35 25.94
N ARG A 38 5.17 12.77 25.39
CA ARG A 38 4.40 11.72 26.06
C ARG A 38 4.79 10.30 25.67
N VAL A 39 5.36 10.12 24.49
CA VAL A 39 5.66 8.79 23.91
C VAL A 39 7.16 8.58 23.81
N LEU A 40 7.90 9.47 23.14
CA LEU A 40 9.31 9.23 22.86
C LEU A 40 10.16 9.24 24.14
N THR A 41 9.78 9.99 25.17
CA THR A 41 10.43 9.95 26.49
C THR A 41 10.32 8.60 27.21
N LYS A 42 9.37 7.72 26.79
CA LYS A 42 9.21 6.38 27.36
C LYS A 42 10.00 5.30 26.61
N SER A 43 10.52 5.64 25.46
CA SER A 43 11.38 4.75 24.68
C SER A 43 12.82 4.96 25.10
N PRO A 44 13.54 3.93 25.59
CA PRO A 44 14.95 4.08 25.94
C PRO A 44 15.80 4.61 24.78
N TYR A 45 15.50 4.17 23.55
CA TYR A 45 16.19 4.61 22.35
C TYR A 45 15.95 6.09 22.03
N PHE A 46 14.67 6.51 21.98
CA PHE A 46 14.34 7.88 21.57
C PHE A 46 14.55 8.90 22.67
N SER A 47 14.48 8.51 23.94
CA SER A 47 14.77 9.40 25.07
C SER A 47 16.23 9.86 25.09
N SER A 48 17.16 9.10 24.48
CA SER A 48 18.56 9.47 24.38
C SER A 48 18.82 10.72 23.50
N PHE A 49 17.87 11.07 22.61
CA PHE A 49 17.98 12.26 21.77
C PHE A 49 17.57 13.57 22.47
N GLY A 50 16.99 13.47 23.67
CA GLY A 50 16.73 14.61 24.54
C GLY A 50 15.88 15.70 23.89
N ASP A 51 16.40 16.92 23.87
CA ASP A 51 15.70 18.11 23.35
C ASP A 51 15.93 18.41 21.89
N LEU A 52 16.61 17.52 21.15
CA LEU A 52 16.78 17.67 19.70
C LEU A 52 15.41 17.87 19.02
N SER A 53 15.38 18.71 18.01
CA SER A 53 14.18 18.83 17.16
C SER A 53 13.97 17.53 16.38
N LEU A 54 12.74 17.24 15.96
CA LEU A 54 12.43 15.99 15.24
C LEU A 54 13.29 15.82 13.97
N VAL A 55 13.58 16.91 13.26
CA VAL A 55 14.39 16.86 12.03
C VAL A 55 15.86 16.48 12.26
N GLU A 56 16.34 16.58 13.50
CA GLU A 56 17.69 16.18 13.90
C GLU A 56 17.77 14.72 14.33
N TYR A 57 16.63 14.03 14.53
CA TYR A 57 16.63 12.59 14.82
C TYR A 57 17.15 11.82 13.61
N PRO A 58 17.89 10.70 13.82
CA PRO A 58 18.39 9.91 12.73
C PRO A 58 17.26 9.36 11.86
N LEU A 59 17.55 9.15 10.57
CA LEU A 59 16.63 8.44 9.69
C LEU A 59 16.55 6.98 10.09
N MET A 60 15.33 6.48 10.25
CA MET A 60 15.04 5.09 10.53
C MET A 60 14.78 4.32 9.24
N ASN A 61 15.09 3.04 9.27
CA ASN A 61 14.69 2.06 8.28
C ASN A 61 14.38 0.73 8.97
N LYS A 62 14.00 -0.27 8.21
CA LYS A 62 13.65 -1.59 8.75
C LYS A 62 14.80 -2.24 9.51
N ALA A 63 16.02 -2.17 9.00
CA ALA A 63 17.18 -2.79 9.63
C ALA A 63 17.45 -2.18 10.99
N ILE A 64 17.57 -0.84 11.06
CA ILE A 64 17.80 -0.09 12.30
C ILE A 64 16.67 -0.35 13.31
N MET A 65 15.41 -0.34 12.85
CA MET A 65 14.26 -0.60 13.72
C MET A 65 14.29 -2.03 14.29
N MET A 66 14.61 -3.03 13.47
CA MET A 66 14.65 -4.42 13.92
C MET A 66 15.84 -4.71 14.84
N GLU A 67 16.97 -4.09 14.61
CA GLU A 67 18.17 -4.20 15.46
C GLU A 67 17.91 -3.60 16.84
N ASN A 68 17.26 -2.45 16.91
CA ASN A 68 17.06 -1.68 18.15
C ASN A 68 15.63 -1.83 18.73
N PHE A 69 14.82 -2.77 18.23
CA PHE A 69 13.41 -2.91 18.57
C PHE A 69 13.14 -2.92 20.08
N ASP A 70 13.93 -3.67 20.84
CA ASP A 70 13.76 -3.84 22.29
C ASP A 70 13.87 -2.51 23.05
N GLN A 71 14.70 -1.60 22.56
CA GLN A 71 14.90 -0.28 23.13
C GLN A 71 13.97 0.79 22.54
N MET A 72 13.50 0.59 21.29
CA MET A 72 12.62 1.54 20.62
C MET A 72 11.18 1.48 21.12
N ASN A 73 10.65 0.28 21.45
CA ASN A 73 9.29 0.19 21.91
C ASN A 73 9.11 0.73 23.33
N THR A 74 7.90 1.23 23.63
CA THR A 74 7.57 1.85 24.94
C THR A 74 6.95 0.87 25.93
N ALA A 75 6.79 -0.40 25.56
CA ALA A 75 6.05 -1.41 26.33
C ALA A 75 6.94 -2.53 26.89
N GLY A 76 8.26 -2.44 26.70
CA GLY A 76 9.21 -3.45 27.17
C GLY A 76 9.12 -4.79 26.45
N LEU A 77 8.57 -4.79 25.22
CA LEU A 77 8.39 -6.00 24.43
C LEU A 77 9.73 -6.47 23.84
N LYS A 78 9.86 -7.79 23.69
CA LYS A 78 11.06 -8.41 23.14
C LYS A 78 10.84 -8.84 21.68
N ARG A 79 11.72 -8.42 20.80
CA ARG A 79 11.67 -8.70 19.36
C ARG A 79 11.53 -10.19 19.08
N ASP A 80 12.34 -11.03 19.74
CA ASP A 80 12.39 -12.45 19.43
C ASP A 80 11.12 -13.17 19.88
N GLU A 81 10.50 -12.77 21.00
CA GLU A 81 9.18 -13.25 21.44
C GLU A 81 8.09 -12.91 20.42
N LEU A 82 8.10 -11.67 19.93
CA LEU A 82 7.14 -11.21 18.92
C LEU A 82 7.31 -11.94 17.60
N LEU A 83 8.55 -12.17 17.16
CA LEU A 83 8.84 -12.96 15.96
C LEU A 83 8.36 -14.39 16.08
N ALA A 84 8.58 -15.05 17.23
CA ALA A 84 8.11 -16.39 17.47
C ALA A 84 6.57 -16.46 17.42
N CYS A 85 5.89 -15.54 18.09
CA CYS A 85 4.43 -15.43 18.08
C CYS A 85 3.89 -15.22 16.64
N ALA A 86 4.48 -14.31 15.87
CA ALA A 86 4.03 -14.01 14.52
C ALA A 86 4.27 -15.18 13.54
N ARG A 87 5.39 -15.92 13.68
CA ARG A 87 5.67 -17.12 12.88
C ARG A 87 4.69 -18.24 13.17
N LEU A 88 4.39 -18.50 14.44
CA LEU A 88 3.37 -19.48 14.85
C LEU A 88 1.99 -19.14 14.26
N SER A 89 1.63 -17.87 14.27
CA SER A 89 0.38 -17.41 13.66
C SER A 89 0.29 -17.69 12.16
N GLU A 90 1.37 -17.46 11.43
CA GLU A 90 1.40 -17.75 9.99
C GLU A 90 1.33 -19.26 9.71
N GLN A 91 2.02 -20.08 10.51
CA GLN A 91 2.03 -21.54 10.35
C GLN A 91 0.67 -22.16 10.69
N SER A 92 0.06 -21.74 11.79
CA SER A 92 -1.23 -22.26 12.25
C SER A 92 -2.44 -21.68 11.51
N ARG A 93 -2.25 -20.60 10.73
CA ARG A 93 -3.32 -19.80 10.14
C ARG A 93 -4.29 -19.21 11.19
N ASP A 94 -3.91 -19.21 12.45
CA ASP A 94 -4.60 -18.45 13.48
C ASP A 94 -4.08 -17.01 13.49
N PHE A 95 -4.86 -16.10 12.93
CA PHE A 95 -4.52 -14.69 12.80
C PHE A 95 -4.92 -13.84 14.00
N LYS A 96 -4.99 -14.46 15.17
CA LYS A 96 -5.21 -13.80 16.47
C LYS A 96 -3.95 -13.73 17.35
N PRO A 97 -2.73 -13.57 16.80
CA PRO A 97 -1.52 -13.59 17.59
C PRO A 97 -1.48 -12.37 18.50
N THR A 98 -1.32 -12.61 19.78
CA THR A 98 -1.12 -11.57 20.79
C THR A 98 0.02 -11.95 21.70
N VAL A 99 0.83 -10.95 22.08
CA VAL A 99 1.73 -11.05 23.23
C VAL A 99 1.15 -10.14 24.29
N GLY A 100 0.63 -10.73 25.34
CA GLY A 100 -0.20 -10.05 26.33
C GLY A 100 -1.43 -9.40 25.66
N LYS A 101 -1.56 -8.07 25.77
CA LYS A 101 -2.66 -7.29 25.16
C LYS A 101 -2.36 -6.77 23.75
N PHE A 102 -1.16 -6.98 23.25
CA PHE A 102 -0.68 -6.41 21.97
C PHE A 102 -0.90 -7.39 20.84
N SER A 103 -1.45 -6.89 19.73
CA SER A 103 -1.50 -7.64 18.47
C SER A 103 -0.16 -7.56 17.78
N VAL A 104 0.26 -8.67 17.21
CA VAL A 104 1.56 -8.81 16.53
C VAL A 104 1.32 -9.25 15.10
N GLY A 105 2.15 -8.75 14.17
CA GLY A 105 2.18 -9.22 12.81
C GLY A 105 3.53 -8.98 12.16
N MET A 106 3.74 -9.57 10.98
CA MET A 106 4.97 -9.41 10.21
C MET A 106 4.70 -8.82 8.83
N SER A 107 5.72 -8.14 8.29
CA SER A 107 5.71 -7.70 6.91
C SER A 107 5.89 -8.91 5.96
N SER A 108 5.45 -8.77 4.70
CA SER A 108 5.57 -9.82 3.68
C SER A 108 7.01 -10.17 3.28
N GLY A 109 8.00 -9.38 3.66
CA GLY A 109 9.43 -9.70 3.50
C GLY A 109 9.97 -9.70 2.08
N THR A 110 9.37 -8.96 1.16
CA THR A 110 9.81 -8.88 -0.25
C THR A 110 11.24 -8.36 -0.45
N SER A 111 11.84 -7.75 0.57
CA SER A 111 13.22 -7.24 0.58
C SER A 111 14.20 -8.12 1.39
N GLY A 112 13.89 -9.40 1.60
CA GLY A 112 14.76 -10.35 2.30
C GLY A 112 14.70 -10.31 3.83
N GLN A 113 14.40 -9.17 4.43
CA GLN A 113 14.19 -9.04 5.88
C GLN A 113 12.74 -8.74 6.21
N ARG A 114 12.17 -9.48 7.17
CA ARG A 114 10.79 -9.28 7.63
C ARG A 114 10.76 -8.34 8.83
N GLY A 115 9.97 -7.29 8.74
CA GLY A 115 9.71 -6.39 9.86
C GLY A 115 8.56 -6.88 10.73
N ILE A 116 8.58 -6.52 12.01
CA ILE A 116 7.48 -6.75 12.96
C ILE A 116 6.66 -5.47 13.08
N PHE A 117 5.36 -5.61 13.25
CA PHE A 117 4.53 -4.52 13.78
C PHE A 117 3.79 -4.98 15.03
N VAL A 118 3.62 -4.05 15.95
CA VAL A 118 2.90 -4.26 17.20
C VAL A 118 1.87 -3.16 17.38
N ALA A 119 0.67 -3.52 17.83
CA ALA A 119 -0.38 -2.55 18.09
C ALA A 119 -1.11 -2.86 19.41
N SER A 120 -1.20 -1.84 20.27
CA SER A 120 -2.03 -1.90 21.47
C SER A 120 -3.53 -1.87 21.14
N PRO A 121 -4.42 -2.20 22.07
CA PRO A 121 -5.88 -2.05 21.89
C PRO A 121 -6.31 -0.63 21.52
N LYS A 122 -5.59 0.40 22.01
CA LYS A 122 -5.83 1.80 21.65
C LYS A 122 -5.48 2.07 20.19
N GLU A 123 -4.28 1.68 19.77
CA GLU A 123 -3.79 1.88 18.39
C GLU A 123 -4.68 1.14 17.38
N ARG A 124 -5.11 -0.08 17.71
CA ARG A 124 -6.11 -0.82 16.90
C ARG A 124 -7.42 -0.04 16.75
N SER A 125 -7.92 0.56 17.85
CA SER A 125 -9.15 1.36 17.79
C SER A 125 -8.98 2.65 16.97
N ILE A 126 -7.80 3.29 17.02
CA ILE A 126 -7.48 4.46 16.16
C ILE A 126 -7.49 4.04 14.70
N TRP A 127 -6.74 3.00 14.36
CA TRP A 127 -6.62 2.50 13.00
C TRP A 127 -7.99 2.08 12.44
N ALA A 128 -8.74 1.24 13.16
CA ALA A 128 -10.04 0.76 12.73
C ALA A 128 -11.05 1.90 12.54
N GLY A 129 -11.14 2.82 13.50
CA GLY A 129 -12.04 3.97 13.42
C GLY A 129 -11.70 4.89 12.24
N THR A 130 -10.42 5.16 12.02
CA THR A 130 -9.96 6.01 10.91
C THR A 130 -10.18 5.33 9.56
N LEU A 131 -9.85 4.05 9.44
CA LEU A 131 -10.05 3.29 8.22
C LEU A 131 -11.53 3.25 7.82
N LEU A 132 -12.43 2.92 8.76
CA LEU A 132 -13.86 2.93 8.53
C LEU A 132 -14.38 4.32 8.11
N ALA A 133 -13.88 5.38 8.74
CA ALA A 133 -14.27 6.75 8.41
C ALA A 133 -13.93 7.13 6.97
N LYS A 134 -12.84 6.60 6.43
CA LYS A 134 -12.34 6.87 5.07
C LYS A 134 -12.89 5.87 4.03
N MET A 135 -13.07 4.61 4.41
CA MET A 135 -13.52 3.55 3.51
C MET A 135 -15.03 3.60 3.21
N LEU A 136 -15.85 3.93 4.24
CA LEU A 136 -17.31 3.91 4.14
C LEU A 136 -17.85 5.24 3.57
N PRO A 137 -18.33 5.30 2.33
CA PRO A 137 -18.78 6.55 1.73
C PRO A 137 -20.01 7.11 2.44
N ASN A 138 -20.97 6.25 2.76
CA ASN A 138 -22.26 6.63 3.35
C ASN A 138 -22.26 6.60 4.89
N GLY A 139 -21.20 6.10 5.52
CA GLY A 139 -21.09 5.97 6.97
C GLY A 139 -21.53 4.63 7.53
N LEU A 140 -21.57 4.54 8.88
CA LEU A 140 -21.72 3.27 9.61
C LEU A 140 -23.12 2.64 9.55
N PHE A 141 -24.16 3.36 9.13
CA PHE A 141 -25.57 2.94 9.31
C PHE A 141 -26.29 2.64 8.00
N HIS A 142 -25.57 2.38 6.91
CA HIS A 142 -26.14 2.19 5.58
C HIS A 142 -26.17 0.74 5.10
N GLY A 143 -25.95 -0.23 6.00
CA GLY A 143 -26.07 -1.65 5.67
C GLY A 143 -24.92 -2.17 4.80
N GLU A 144 -23.70 -1.69 5.00
CA GLU A 144 -22.55 -2.08 4.18
C GLU A 144 -22.13 -3.54 4.44
N ARG A 145 -21.92 -4.27 3.36
CA ARG A 145 -21.36 -5.62 3.36
C ARG A 145 -19.98 -5.59 2.73
N VAL A 146 -18.95 -5.74 3.55
CA VAL A 146 -17.54 -5.59 3.14
C VAL A 146 -16.90 -6.96 2.96
N ALA A 147 -16.49 -7.28 1.76
CA ALA A 147 -15.68 -8.45 1.46
C ALA A 147 -14.19 -8.08 1.51
N LEU A 148 -13.41 -8.83 2.30
CA LEU A 148 -11.98 -8.59 2.51
C LEU A 148 -11.17 -9.76 1.97
N PHE A 149 -10.50 -9.58 0.84
CA PHE A 149 -9.55 -10.55 0.29
C PHE A 149 -8.16 -10.24 0.83
N LEU A 150 -7.70 -11.02 1.78
CA LEU A 150 -6.41 -10.83 2.45
C LEU A 150 -5.68 -12.17 2.61
N ARG A 151 -4.35 -12.10 2.72
CA ARG A 151 -3.51 -13.29 3.00
C ARG A 151 -3.60 -13.75 4.45
N ALA A 152 -4.01 -12.85 5.33
CA ALA A 152 -4.18 -13.11 6.76
C ALA A 152 -5.44 -12.39 7.26
N GLY A 153 -6.33 -13.12 7.90
CA GLY A 153 -7.41 -12.54 8.69
C GLY A 153 -6.83 -11.83 9.92
N ASN A 154 -7.55 -10.89 10.48
CA ASN A 154 -7.22 -10.34 11.79
C ASN A 154 -8.50 -9.96 12.53
N ASN A 155 -8.40 -9.93 13.87
CA ASN A 155 -9.52 -9.59 14.77
C ASN A 155 -9.96 -8.13 14.69
N LEU A 156 -9.31 -7.34 13.85
CA LEU A 156 -9.53 -5.92 13.81
C LEU A 156 -10.93 -5.60 13.29
N TYR A 157 -11.39 -6.35 12.29
CA TYR A 157 -12.71 -6.18 11.67
C TYR A 157 -13.83 -6.80 12.51
N ASP A 158 -13.58 -7.91 13.20
CA ASP A 158 -14.56 -8.54 14.09
C ASP A 158 -15.07 -7.60 15.18
N SER A 159 -14.21 -6.68 15.62
CA SER A 159 -14.51 -5.72 16.68
C SER A 159 -15.47 -4.60 16.27
N VAL A 160 -15.73 -4.42 14.97
CA VAL A 160 -16.60 -3.36 14.43
C VAL A 160 -17.81 -3.90 13.70
N GLN A 161 -17.93 -5.22 13.57
CA GLN A 161 -19.09 -5.89 13.00
C GLN A 161 -20.34 -5.63 13.85
N ASN A 162 -21.44 -5.27 13.20
CA ASN A 162 -22.72 -5.02 13.85
C ASN A 162 -23.86 -5.22 12.83
N ARG A 163 -25.12 -4.98 13.24
CA ARG A 163 -26.28 -5.16 12.33
C ARG A 163 -26.29 -4.28 11.07
N TRP A 164 -25.45 -3.25 11.02
CA TRP A 164 -25.36 -2.29 9.92
C TRP A 164 -24.13 -2.46 9.04
N ILE A 165 -23.11 -3.17 9.56
CA ILE A 165 -21.88 -3.47 8.82
C ILE A 165 -21.50 -4.90 9.08
N SER A 166 -21.39 -5.67 8.02
CA SER A 166 -20.82 -7.01 8.06
C SER A 166 -19.49 -7.06 7.32
N PHE A 167 -18.58 -7.84 7.86
CA PHE A 167 -17.30 -8.15 7.21
C PHE A 167 -17.23 -9.64 6.96
N ARG A 168 -16.88 -10.03 5.73
CA ARG A 168 -16.55 -11.41 5.39
C ARG A 168 -15.13 -11.47 4.88
N PHE A 169 -14.33 -12.31 5.50
CA PHE A 169 -12.96 -12.59 5.10
C PHE A 169 -12.96 -13.68 4.02
N PHE A 170 -12.17 -13.43 2.96
CA PHE A 170 -11.90 -14.34 1.86
C PHE A 170 -10.41 -14.61 1.84
N ASP A 171 -10.01 -15.86 2.13
CA ASP A 171 -8.62 -16.24 2.23
C ASP A 171 -7.98 -16.38 0.84
N LEU A 172 -6.97 -15.59 0.55
CA LEU A 172 -6.25 -15.63 -0.73
C LEU A 172 -5.50 -16.95 -0.99
N PHE A 173 -5.35 -17.80 0.02
CA PHE A 173 -4.78 -19.14 -0.12
C PHE A 173 -5.81 -20.22 -0.43
N ALA A 174 -7.10 -19.90 -0.43
CA ALA A 174 -8.15 -20.81 -0.85
C ALA A 174 -8.37 -20.77 -2.38
N ASP A 175 -9.10 -21.75 -2.91
CA ASP A 175 -9.47 -21.79 -4.33
C ASP A 175 -10.24 -20.54 -4.76
N PHE A 176 -9.72 -19.84 -5.76
CA PHE A 176 -10.26 -18.55 -6.18
C PHE A 176 -11.68 -18.67 -6.76
N ASN A 177 -12.00 -19.75 -7.47
CA ASN A 177 -13.33 -19.93 -8.06
C ASN A 177 -14.39 -20.14 -6.98
N GLN A 178 -14.07 -20.92 -5.94
CA GLN A 178 -14.93 -21.07 -4.77
C GLN A 178 -15.11 -19.75 -4.03
N GLN A 179 -14.05 -18.93 -3.91
CA GLN A 179 -14.13 -17.62 -3.29
C GLN A 179 -15.03 -16.66 -4.10
N VAL A 180 -14.97 -16.73 -5.44
CA VAL A 180 -15.85 -15.91 -6.31
C VAL A 180 -17.32 -16.33 -6.14
N GLN A 181 -17.63 -17.62 -6.07
CA GLN A 181 -18.99 -18.11 -5.81
C GLN A 181 -19.50 -17.62 -4.45
N ALA A 182 -18.69 -17.77 -3.39
CA ALA A 182 -19.03 -17.30 -2.05
C ALA A 182 -19.17 -15.76 -1.99
N LEU A 183 -18.45 -15.02 -2.84
CA LEU A 183 -18.57 -13.57 -2.97
C LEU A 183 -19.90 -13.18 -3.63
N VAL A 184 -20.29 -13.89 -4.69
CA VAL A 184 -21.58 -13.69 -5.37
C VAL A 184 -22.74 -13.94 -4.40
N GLU A 185 -22.69 -15.02 -3.62
CA GLU A 185 -23.70 -15.29 -2.57
C GLU A 185 -23.73 -14.23 -1.48
N TYR A 186 -22.58 -13.70 -1.08
CA TYR A 186 -22.46 -12.66 -0.04
C TYR A 186 -23.04 -11.32 -0.48
N GLN A 187 -23.11 -11.03 -1.79
CA GLN A 187 -23.63 -9.79 -2.35
C GLN A 187 -22.99 -8.55 -1.70
N PRO A 188 -21.68 -8.35 -1.80
CA PRO A 188 -20.99 -7.25 -1.14
C PRO A 188 -21.41 -5.89 -1.68
N THR A 189 -21.29 -4.84 -0.86
CA THR A 189 -21.38 -3.44 -1.29
C THR A 189 -20.00 -2.83 -1.50
N ILE A 190 -19.00 -3.40 -0.80
CA ILE A 190 -17.59 -3.00 -0.89
C ILE A 190 -16.73 -4.26 -0.97
N VAL A 191 -15.79 -4.29 -1.93
CA VAL A 191 -14.76 -5.33 -2.04
C VAL A 191 -13.39 -4.68 -1.82
N VAL A 192 -12.64 -5.17 -0.84
CA VAL A 192 -11.27 -4.76 -0.53
C VAL A 192 -10.35 -5.92 -0.87
N ALA A 193 -9.46 -5.71 -1.82
CA ALA A 193 -8.57 -6.77 -2.28
C ALA A 193 -7.27 -6.23 -2.91
N PRO A 194 -6.21 -7.04 -3.04
CA PRO A 194 -5.07 -6.73 -3.87
C PRO A 194 -5.45 -6.44 -5.32
N ALA A 195 -4.68 -5.59 -6.01
CA ALA A 195 -4.95 -5.19 -7.39
C ALA A 195 -5.11 -6.38 -8.34
N GLN A 196 -4.28 -7.41 -8.22
CA GLN A 196 -4.37 -8.63 -9.04
C GLN A 196 -5.67 -9.41 -8.82
N VAL A 197 -6.19 -9.45 -7.60
CA VAL A 197 -7.46 -10.12 -7.27
C VAL A 197 -8.63 -9.35 -7.86
N LEU A 198 -8.62 -8.03 -7.73
CA LEU A 198 -9.64 -7.17 -8.35
C LEU A 198 -9.64 -7.29 -9.87
N ARG A 199 -8.45 -7.37 -10.49
CA ARG A 199 -8.31 -7.63 -11.92
C ARG A 199 -8.91 -8.99 -12.30
N ALA A 200 -8.54 -10.06 -11.61
CA ALA A 200 -9.06 -11.41 -11.89
C ALA A 200 -10.59 -11.46 -11.73
N LEU A 201 -11.13 -10.80 -10.71
CA LEU A 201 -12.57 -10.69 -10.51
C LEU A 201 -13.25 -9.89 -11.64
N ALA A 202 -12.65 -8.78 -12.08
CA ALA A 202 -13.17 -7.98 -13.19
C ALA A 202 -13.23 -8.76 -14.50
N LEU A 203 -12.19 -9.54 -14.80
CA LEU A 203 -12.16 -10.41 -15.98
C LEU A 203 -13.26 -11.49 -15.95
N LYS A 204 -13.47 -12.15 -14.79
CA LYS A 204 -14.55 -13.12 -14.63
C LYS A 204 -15.94 -12.50 -14.83
N ILE A 205 -16.15 -11.28 -14.36
CA ILE A 205 -17.41 -10.56 -14.57
C ILE A 205 -17.59 -10.22 -16.07
N GLN A 206 -16.56 -9.74 -16.76
CA GLN A 206 -16.62 -9.45 -18.19
C GLN A 206 -16.86 -10.71 -19.04
N GLN A 207 -16.35 -11.85 -18.61
CA GLN A 207 -16.55 -13.16 -19.27
C GLN A 207 -17.93 -13.77 -18.96
N GLY A 208 -18.72 -13.15 -18.07
CA GLY A 208 -20.02 -13.69 -17.64
C GLY A 208 -19.94 -14.83 -16.63
N GLU A 209 -18.76 -15.12 -16.09
CA GLU A 209 -18.55 -16.19 -15.09
C GLU A 209 -18.94 -15.77 -13.66
N ALA A 210 -19.12 -14.49 -13.41
CA ALA A 210 -19.57 -13.94 -12.13
C ALA A 210 -20.46 -12.71 -12.35
N SER A 211 -21.40 -12.48 -11.44
CA SER A 211 -22.25 -11.28 -11.44
C SER A 211 -22.32 -10.71 -10.04
N LEU A 212 -22.00 -9.42 -9.92
CA LEU A 212 -22.08 -8.67 -8.67
C LEU A 212 -23.00 -7.45 -8.84
N PRO A 213 -23.65 -6.98 -7.77
CA PRO A 213 -24.33 -5.69 -7.79
C PRO A 213 -23.31 -4.56 -8.03
N PRO A 214 -23.75 -3.32 -8.29
CA PRO A 214 -22.84 -2.19 -8.38
C PRO A 214 -22.05 -2.00 -7.08
N VAL A 215 -20.80 -2.44 -7.05
CA VAL A 215 -19.94 -2.42 -5.87
C VAL A 215 -18.86 -1.33 -5.97
N LYS A 216 -18.42 -0.82 -4.82
CA LYS A 216 -17.18 -0.10 -4.67
C LYS A 216 -16.04 -1.10 -4.47
N VAL A 217 -14.95 -0.96 -5.23
CA VAL A 217 -13.74 -1.74 -4.99
C VAL A 217 -12.64 -0.85 -4.42
N ILE A 218 -11.84 -1.41 -3.52
CA ILE A 218 -10.71 -0.72 -2.88
C ILE A 218 -9.47 -1.60 -3.03
N SER A 219 -8.52 -1.13 -3.81
CA SER A 219 -7.22 -1.78 -3.97
C SER A 219 -6.34 -1.55 -2.75
N VAL A 220 -5.72 -2.62 -2.26
CA VAL A 220 -4.81 -2.62 -1.10
C VAL A 220 -3.59 -3.50 -1.35
N ALA A 221 -2.53 -3.28 -0.57
CA ALA A 221 -1.35 -4.13 -0.47
C ALA A 221 -0.46 -4.22 -1.73
N GLU A 222 -0.92 -3.80 -2.87
CA GLU A 222 -0.21 -3.76 -4.15
C GLU A 222 -0.42 -2.43 -4.84
N VAL A 223 0.47 -2.04 -5.73
CA VAL A 223 0.28 -0.87 -6.58
C VAL A 223 -0.87 -1.13 -7.54
N LEU A 224 -1.82 -0.20 -7.59
CA LEU A 224 -2.89 -0.21 -8.59
C LEU A 224 -2.41 0.51 -9.85
N GLU A 225 -1.86 -0.24 -10.78
CA GLU A 225 -1.35 0.30 -12.03
C GLU A 225 -2.45 0.91 -12.92
N PRO A 226 -2.12 1.87 -13.79
CA PRO A 226 -3.10 2.59 -14.62
C PRO A 226 -3.99 1.67 -15.46
N GLN A 227 -3.41 0.61 -16.06
CA GLN A 227 -4.15 -0.39 -16.84
C GLN A 227 -5.20 -1.11 -15.99
N ASP A 228 -4.82 -1.58 -14.80
CA ASP A 228 -5.76 -2.24 -13.89
C ASP A 228 -6.86 -1.27 -13.44
N ARG A 229 -6.49 -0.02 -13.11
CA ARG A 229 -7.46 1.00 -12.74
C ARG A 229 -8.47 1.27 -13.86
N GLN A 230 -8.04 1.29 -15.13
CA GLN A 230 -8.93 1.44 -16.27
C GLN A 230 -9.86 0.22 -16.39
N LEU A 231 -9.33 -1.01 -16.34
CA LEU A 231 -10.14 -2.23 -16.37
C LEU A 231 -11.19 -2.24 -15.25
N LEU A 232 -10.78 -1.93 -14.01
CA LEU A 232 -11.71 -1.92 -12.88
C LEU A 232 -12.84 -0.91 -13.05
N LYS A 233 -12.55 0.27 -13.64
CA LYS A 233 -13.57 1.30 -13.93
C LYS A 233 -14.61 0.87 -14.97
N THR A 234 -14.31 -0.11 -15.83
CA THR A 234 -15.30 -0.62 -16.80
C THR A 234 -16.30 -1.59 -16.16
N VAL A 235 -15.96 -2.14 -14.99
CA VAL A 235 -16.74 -3.21 -14.32
C VAL A 235 -17.39 -2.72 -13.03
N PHE A 236 -16.68 -1.93 -12.23
CA PHE A 236 -17.11 -1.55 -10.89
C PHE A 236 -17.58 -0.09 -10.83
N ARG A 237 -18.56 0.17 -9.94
CA ARG A 237 -19.15 1.50 -9.76
C ARG A 237 -18.13 2.55 -9.32
N GLU A 238 -17.22 2.19 -8.42
CA GLU A 238 -16.23 3.08 -7.83
C GLU A 238 -14.94 2.32 -7.55
N VAL A 239 -13.82 2.91 -7.90
CA VAL A 239 -12.47 2.33 -7.69
C VAL A 239 -11.68 3.24 -6.78
N GLY A 240 -11.41 2.76 -5.57
CA GLY A 240 -10.58 3.42 -4.57
C GLY A 240 -9.27 2.68 -4.35
N GLU A 241 -8.38 3.31 -3.60
CA GLU A 241 -7.08 2.77 -3.24
C GLU A 241 -6.74 3.15 -1.80
N ILE A 242 -6.12 2.23 -1.08
CA ILE A 242 -5.55 2.45 0.23
C ILE A 242 -4.06 2.15 0.16
N TYR A 243 -3.25 3.15 0.47
CA TYR A 243 -1.82 2.97 0.67
C TYR A 243 -1.56 2.70 2.14
N GLN A 244 -1.22 1.44 2.41
CA GLN A 244 -0.89 0.95 3.74
C GLN A 244 0.40 0.13 3.71
N ALA A 245 1.30 0.46 4.62
CA ALA A 245 2.51 -0.29 4.90
C ALA A 245 2.43 -0.92 6.30
N THR A 246 3.41 -1.74 6.66
CA THR A 246 3.59 -2.26 8.03
C THR A 246 3.72 -1.12 9.03
N GLU A 247 4.30 -0.03 8.59
CA GLU A 247 4.61 1.17 9.35
C GLU A 247 3.39 2.06 9.63
N GLY A 248 2.33 1.99 8.79
CA GLY A 248 1.14 2.77 9.02
C GLY A 248 0.12 2.79 7.88
N PHE A 249 -1.01 3.45 8.13
CA PHE A 249 -2.03 3.78 7.16
C PHE A 249 -1.70 5.12 6.51
N LEU A 250 -1.07 5.10 5.34
CA LEU A 250 -0.33 6.23 4.77
C LEU A 250 -1.21 7.15 3.92
N ALA A 251 -2.11 6.60 3.11
CA ALA A 251 -3.00 7.38 2.26
C ALA A 251 -4.30 6.64 1.93
N CYS A 252 -5.31 7.37 1.50
CA CYS A 252 -6.49 6.79 0.90
C CYS A 252 -7.11 7.71 -0.16
N THR A 253 -7.84 7.11 -1.09
CA THR A 253 -8.55 7.82 -2.16
C THR A 253 -9.76 8.58 -1.59
N CYS A 254 -9.90 9.85 -1.95
CA CYS A 254 -11.07 10.69 -1.65
C CYS A 254 -12.24 10.37 -2.60
N SER A 255 -13.39 11.03 -2.41
CA SER A 255 -14.59 10.89 -3.26
C SER A 255 -14.37 11.31 -4.72
N HIS A 256 -13.31 12.06 -5.02
CA HIS A 256 -12.94 12.50 -6.38
C HIS A 256 -11.86 11.57 -7.02
N GLY A 257 -11.58 10.42 -6.40
CA GLY A 257 -10.61 9.47 -6.94
C GLY A 257 -9.13 9.84 -6.74
N THR A 258 -8.83 10.90 -6.00
CA THR A 258 -7.46 11.34 -5.71
C THR A 258 -6.95 10.73 -4.41
N LEU A 259 -5.74 10.18 -4.43
CA LEU A 259 -5.07 9.65 -3.26
C LEU A 259 -4.48 10.79 -2.42
N HIS A 260 -4.90 10.92 -1.15
CA HIS A 260 -4.35 11.90 -0.21
C HIS A 260 -3.59 11.20 0.90
N LEU A 261 -2.43 11.75 1.27
CA LEU A 261 -1.68 11.31 2.44
C LEU A 261 -2.48 11.59 3.72
N ASN A 262 -2.37 10.72 4.70
CA ASN A 262 -3.14 10.82 5.95
C ASN A 262 -2.43 11.74 6.96
N GLU A 263 -2.18 12.97 6.56
CA GLU A 263 -1.40 13.95 7.32
C GLU A 263 -2.08 14.43 8.61
N GLU A 264 -3.34 14.08 8.84
CA GLU A 264 -4.03 14.33 10.11
C GLU A 264 -3.49 13.51 11.29
N PHE A 265 -2.71 12.46 11.02
CA PHE A 265 -2.03 11.63 12.04
C PHE A 265 -0.61 11.21 11.67
N LEU A 266 -0.16 11.57 10.46
CA LEU A 266 1.19 11.37 9.98
C LEU A 266 1.87 12.72 9.74
N HIS A 267 3.13 12.82 10.08
CA HIS A 267 4.00 13.85 9.55
C HIS A 267 4.88 13.22 8.47
N ILE A 268 4.94 13.86 7.30
CA ILE A 268 5.64 13.33 6.13
C ILE A 268 6.66 14.36 5.67
N GLU A 269 7.92 13.96 5.69
CA GLU A 269 9.05 14.71 5.14
C GLU A 269 9.35 14.12 3.75
N PRO A 270 9.14 14.85 2.65
CA PRO A 270 9.46 14.35 1.32
C PRO A 270 10.97 14.39 1.09
N LYS A 271 11.57 13.24 0.82
CA LYS A 271 12.93 13.17 0.29
C LYS A 271 12.85 13.20 -1.23
N TRP A 272 12.95 14.38 -1.80
CA TRP A 272 12.81 14.62 -3.23
C TRP A 272 13.85 13.88 -4.05
N ILE A 273 13.40 13.23 -5.13
CA ILE A 273 14.20 12.61 -6.18
C ILE A 273 14.33 13.60 -7.34
N ASP A 274 13.21 14.28 -7.67
CA ASP A 274 13.12 15.35 -8.64
C ASP A 274 11.95 16.30 -8.27
N GLU A 275 11.51 17.16 -9.21
CA GLU A 275 10.44 18.15 -8.98
C GLU A 275 9.06 17.56 -8.65
N SER A 276 8.83 16.27 -8.88
CA SER A 276 7.53 15.61 -8.74
C SER A 276 7.56 14.34 -7.92
N ARG A 277 8.73 13.70 -7.79
CA ARG A 277 8.91 12.39 -7.15
C ARG A 277 9.68 12.50 -5.84
N PHE A 278 9.24 11.75 -4.84
CA PHE A 278 9.92 11.67 -3.55
C PHE A 278 9.75 10.31 -2.88
N ASN A 279 10.71 9.97 -2.01
CA ASN A 279 10.54 8.91 -1.02
C ASN A 279 9.96 9.55 0.26
N PRO A 280 8.89 9.00 0.84
CA PRO A 280 8.34 9.54 2.08
C PRO A 280 9.17 9.11 3.30
N ILE A 281 9.49 10.08 4.14
CA ILE A 281 10.00 9.87 5.50
C ILE A 281 8.83 10.15 6.42
N ILE A 282 8.39 9.15 7.18
CA ILE A 282 7.16 9.24 7.97
C ILE A 282 7.43 9.28 9.46
N THR A 283 6.63 10.06 10.17
CA THR A 283 6.48 9.99 11.63
C THR A 283 4.99 9.84 11.95
N ASP A 284 4.60 8.70 12.53
CA ASP A 284 3.22 8.42 12.93
C ASP A 284 3.04 8.74 14.42
N PHE A 285 2.45 9.88 14.72
CA PHE A 285 2.22 10.31 16.09
C PHE A 285 1.04 9.63 16.81
N THR A 286 0.41 8.62 16.17
CA THR A 286 -0.58 7.74 16.79
C THR A 286 0.01 6.40 17.23
N ARG A 287 1.24 6.08 16.82
CA ARG A 287 1.95 4.85 17.15
C ARG A 287 2.73 5.02 18.47
N GLU A 288 2.10 4.62 19.56
CA GLU A 288 2.65 4.80 20.90
C GLU A 288 3.48 3.60 21.37
N THR A 289 3.10 2.37 20.99
CA THR A 289 3.75 1.13 21.43
C THR A 289 5.05 0.87 20.70
N GLN A 290 5.01 0.97 19.38
CA GLN A 290 6.17 0.90 18.49
C GLN A 290 6.23 2.24 17.74
N PRO A 291 6.94 3.25 18.30
CA PRO A 291 7.03 4.55 17.66
C PRO A 291 7.65 4.46 16.27
N ILE A 292 6.99 5.06 15.31
CA ILE A 292 7.50 5.24 13.94
C ILE A 292 7.94 6.70 13.83
N VAL A 293 9.24 6.93 13.80
CA VAL A 293 9.85 8.26 13.84
C VAL A 293 10.86 8.38 12.71
N ARG A 294 10.68 9.36 11.81
CA ARG A 294 11.54 9.61 10.65
C ARG A 294 11.90 8.34 9.89
N TYR A 295 10.92 7.46 9.72
CA TYR A 295 11.09 6.19 9.03
C TYR A 295 11.03 6.41 7.52
N LYS A 296 12.15 6.18 6.84
CA LYS A 296 12.25 6.28 5.38
C LYS A 296 11.65 5.04 4.74
N LEU A 297 10.63 5.25 3.93
CA LEU A 297 10.07 4.22 3.07
C LEU A 297 10.84 4.16 1.73
N ASP A 298 10.87 2.98 1.12
CA ASP A 298 11.50 2.77 -0.18
C ASP A 298 10.54 2.98 -1.36
N ASP A 299 9.27 3.31 -1.06
CA ASP A 299 8.26 3.62 -2.07
C ASP A 299 8.54 5.00 -2.71
N ILE A 300 8.23 5.12 -3.99
CA ILE A 300 8.33 6.38 -4.76
C ILE A 300 6.92 6.91 -4.98
N LEU A 301 6.66 8.11 -4.48
CA LEU A 301 5.39 8.80 -4.63
C LEU A 301 5.54 9.97 -5.61
N VAL A 302 4.52 10.16 -6.45
CA VAL A 302 4.44 11.29 -7.37
C VAL A 302 3.38 12.26 -6.89
N VAL A 303 3.76 13.51 -6.66
CA VAL A 303 2.85 14.57 -6.23
C VAL A 303 1.88 14.91 -7.35
N LYS A 304 0.61 15.08 -7.03
CA LYS A 304 -0.39 15.66 -7.92
C LYS A 304 -0.18 17.17 -8.00
N LYS A 305 0.11 17.67 -9.21
CA LYS A 305 0.40 19.10 -9.42
C LYS A 305 -0.82 20.00 -9.18
N ALA A 306 -2.00 19.58 -9.64
CA ALA A 306 -3.24 20.34 -9.44
C ALA A 306 -3.89 20.02 -8.11
N PRO A 307 -4.44 21.01 -7.38
CA PRO A 307 -5.26 20.77 -6.20
C PRO A 307 -6.41 19.81 -6.50
N CYS A 308 -6.86 19.08 -5.48
CA CYS A 308 -8.01 18.20 -5.61
C CYS A 308 -9.30 18.97 -5.26
N ASP A 309 -10.33 18.82 -6.09
CA ASP A 309 -11.64 19.46 -5.90
C ASP A 309 -12.38 19.00 -4.62
N CYS A 310 -11.88 17.94 -3.95
CA CYS A 310 -12.43 17.53 -2.67
C CYS A 310 -12.17 18.51 -1.51
N GLY A 311 -11.30 19.51 -1.71
CA GLY A 311 -10.93 20.53 -0.74
C GLY A 311 -10.06 20.03 0.43
N ASN A 312 -9.57 18.78 0.40
CA ASN A 312 -8.67 18.26 1.43
C ASN A 312 -7.28 18.90 1.27
N PRO A 313 -6.75 19.63 2.29
CA PRO A 313 -5.46 20.29 2.21
C PRO A 313 -4.26 19.35 2.38
N ALA A 314 -4.50 18.07 2.68
CA ALA A 314 -3.44 17.07 2.74
C ALA A 314 -2.82 16.83 1.37
N LEU A 315 -1.53 16.51 1.33
CA LEU A 315 -0.78 16.31 0.11
C LEU A 315 -1.46 15.26 -0.78
N ALA A 316 -1.80 15.69 -1.99
CA ALA A 316 -2.40 14.83 -3.00
C ALA A 316 -1.30 14.12 -3.80
N ILE A 317 -1.47 12.82 -3.98
CA ILE A 317 -0.57 11.95 -4.72
C ILE A 317 -1.25 11.57 -6.03
N GLU A 318 -0.53 11.75 -7.14
CA GLU A 318 -0.99 11.31 -8.46
C GLU A 318 -0.98 9.78 -8.55
N ARG A 319 0.12 9.17 -8.08
CA ARG A 319 0.32 7.72 -8.07
C ARG A 319 1.47 7.29 -7.18
N ILE A 320 1.52 5.99 -6.90
CA ILE A 320 2.66 5.28 -6.32
C ILE A 320 3.37 4.58 -7.48
N GLU A 321 4.65 4.92 -7.72
CA GLU A 321 5.43 4.35 -8.84
C GLU A 321 6.02 2.95 -8.54
N GLY A 322 5.92 2.48 -7.31
CA GLY A 322 6.56 1.25 -6.86
C GLY A 322 7.70 1.53 -5.88
N ARG A 323 8.69 0.68 -5.85
CA ARG A 323 9.84 0.78 -4.93
C ARG A 323 11.12 1.12 -5.66
N ASN A 324 12.10 1.63 -4.92
CA ASN A 324 13.45 1.84 -5.44
C ASN A 324 14.06 0.54 -6.02
N ASP A 325 13.71 -0.63 -5.49
CA ASP A 325 14.21 -1.94 -5.95
C ASP A 325 13.54 -2.43 -7.26
N ASP A 326 12.47 -1.76 -7.72
CA ASP A 326 11.76 -2.13 -8.95
C ASP A 326 12.32 -1.42 -10.20
N GLN A 327 13.49 -0.78 -10.09
CA GLN A 327 14.16 -0.11 -11.21
C GLN A 327 14.92 -1.11 -12.08
N LEU A 328 14.86 -0.90 -13.41
CA LEU A 328 15.78 -1.53 -14.34
C LEU A 328 17.11 -0.75 -14.31
N ILE A 329 18.22 -1.46 -14.41
CA ILE A 329 19.55 -0.86 -14.51
C ILE A 329 20.11 -1.23 -15.90
N LEU A 330 20.16 -0.26 -16.80
CA LEU A 330 20.49 -0.49 -18.20
C LEU A 330 21.82 0.18 -18.57
N PRO A 331 22.51 -0.29 -19.63
CA PRO A 331 23.76 0.31 -20.06
C PRO A 331 23.54 1.73 -20.59
N ALA A 332 24.40 2.67 -20.22
CA ALA A 332 24.33 4.06 -20.69
C ALA A 332 25.21 4.30 -21.90
N LEU A 333 24.76 5.16 -22.85
CA LEU A 333 25.53 5.61 -24.01
C LEU A 333 26.86 6.28 -23.61
N ALA A 334 26.84 7.03 -22.51
CA ALA A 334 28.04 7.70 -21.98
C ALA A 334 28.98 6.79 -21.19
N GLY A 335 28.69 5.48 -21.14
CA GLY A 335 29.37 4.50 -20.28
C GLY A 335 28.74 4.38 -18.88
N GLY A 336 28.94 3.23 -18.24
CA GLY A 336 28.29 2.92 -16.98
C GLY A 336 26.83 2.49 -17.16
N THR A 337 25.95 2.87 -16.21
CA THR A 337 24.54 2.45 -16.20
C THR A 337 23.61 3.61 -15.92
N VAL A 338 22.36 3.48 -16.36
CA VAL A 338 21.25 4.39 -16.06
C VAL A 338 20.10 3.62 -15.42
N ASN A 339 19.50 4.22 -14.40
CA ASN A 339 18.34 3.68 -13.69
C ASN A 339 17.04 4.07 -14.39
N ILE A 340 16.24 3.09 -14.77
CA ILE A 340 14.94 3.29 -15.39
C ILE A 340 13.84 2.89 -14.40
N PHE A 341 12.96 3.82 -14.08
CA PHE A 341 11.84 3.56 -13.18
C PHE A 341 10.80 2.63 -13.82
N ALA A 342 10.18 1.77 -13.00
CA ALA A 342 9.19 0.80 -13.47
C ALA A 342 7.91 1.45 -13.99
N ASP A 343 7.41 2.53 -13.37
CA ASP A 343 6.13 3.16 -13.73
C ASP A 343 6.09 3.69 -15.18
N PRO A 344 7.08 4.45 -15.68
CA PRO A 344 7.09 4.82 -17.10
C PRO A 344 7.02 3.62 -18.04
N CYS A 345 7.75 2.54 -17.72
CA CYS A 345 7.70 1.32 -18.51
C CYS A 345 6.31 0.67 -18.46
N SER A 346 5.72 0.55 -17.27
CA SER A 346 4.35 0.03 -17.11
C SER A 346 3.33 0.82 -17.91
N ARG A 347 3.45 2.15 -17.96
CA ARG A 347 2.53 3.00 -18.73
C ARG A 347 2.71 2.86 -20.24
N ILE A 348 3.94 2.74 -20.70
CA ILE A 348 4.22 2.51 -22.12
C ILE A 348 3.61 1.18 -22.55
N ILE A 349 3.83 0.12 -21.79
CA ILE A 349 3.27 -1.20 -22.06
C ILE A 349 1.74 -1.14 -22.00
N ALA A 350 1.16 -0.54 -20.98
CA ALA A 350 -0.29 -0.42 -20.80
C ALA A 350 -0.99 0.37 -21.93
N ASN A 351 -0.31 1.30 -22.58
CA ASN A 351 -0.85 2.06 -23.72
C ASN A 351 -0.87 1.24 -25.02
N THR A 352 -0.10 0.16 -25.09
CA THR A 352 0.05 -0.68 -26.28
C THR A 352 -0.73 -1.99 -26.14
N LEU A 353 -0.73 -2.59 -24.95
CA LEU A 353 -1.43 -3.85 -24.69
C LEU A 353 -2.96 -3.68 -24.66
N PRO A 354 -3.72 -4.70 -25.10
CA PRO A 354 -5.15 -4.79 -24.80
C PRO A 354 -5.41 -4.66 -23.30
N LEU A 355 -6.51 -4.00 -22.91
CA LEU A 355 -6.83 -3.73 -21.49
C LEU A 355 -6.95 -4.99 -20.64
N THR A 356 -7.40 -6.08 -21.26
CA THR A 356 -7.55 -7.40 -20.62
C THR A 356 -6.26 -8.19 -20.52
N SER A 357 -5.22 -7.83 -21.29
CA SER A 357 -3.93 -8.54 -21.29
C SER A 357 -3.10 -8.21 -20.05
N ASP A 358 -2.43 -9.21 -19.51
CA ASP A 358 -1.41 -9.04 -18.47
C ASP A 358 -0.01 -9.24 -19.03
N TYR A 359 1.02 -8.77 -18.33
CA TYR A 359 2.40 -8.83 -18.80
C TYR A 359 3.40 -8.98 -17.65
N ARG A 360 4.63 -9.37 -18.02
CA ARG A 360 5.81 -9.34 -17.17
C ARG A 360 7.04 -8.92 -17.97
N LEU A 361 7.76 -7.91 -17.48
CA LEU A 361 9.05 -7.50 -18.00
C LEU A 361 10.14 -7.89 -17.01
N THR A 362 11.04 -8.78 -17.41
CA THR A 362 12.13 -9.26 -16.56
C THR A 362 13.47 -8.85 -17.14
N GLN A 363 14.28 -8.17 -16.34
CA GLN A 363 15.68 -7.90 -16.66
C GLN A 363 16.58 -8.97 -16.06
N THR A 364 17.46 -9.53 -16.88
CA THR A 364 18.60 -10.37 -16.45
C THR A 364 19.83 -9.86 -17.17
N GLU A 365 20.76 -9.24 -16.46
CA GLU A 365 21.86 -8.48 -17.05
C GLU A 365 21.34 -7.48 -18.10
N TRP A 366 21.72 -7.63 -19.39
CA TRP A 366 21.27 -6.79 -20.49
C TRP A 366 20.12 -7.39 -21.32
N LEU A 367 19.63 -8.57 -20.93
CA LEU A 367 18.45 -9.19 -21.53
C LEU A 367 17.18 -8.68 -20.88
N LEU A 368 16.25 -8.18 -21.71
CA LEU A 368 14.89 -7.82 -21.33
C LEU A 368 13.91 -8.82 -21.94
N LYS A 369 13.31 -9.63 -21.08
CA LYS A 369 12.26 -10.57 -21.45
C LYS A 369 10.89 -9.96 -21.19
N LEU A 370 10.11 -9.72 -22.25
CA LEU A 370 8.73 -9.25 -22.20
C LEU A 370 7.79 -10.43 -22.50
N GLU A 371 7.03 -10.81 -21.50
CA GLU A 371 6.03 -11.89 -21.55
C GLU A 371 4.62 -11.27 -21.45
N GLY A 372 3.65 -11.80 -22.21
CA GLY A 372 2.26 -11.33 -22.13
C GLY A 372 1.26 -12.26 -22.80
N ASP A 373 0.01 -12.17 -22.34
CA ASP A 373 -1.14 -12.95 -22.86
C ASP A 373 -1.79 -12.29 -24.07
N CYS A 374 -0.96 -11.91 -25.04
CA CYS A 374 -1.35 -11.36 -26.33
C CYS A 374 -0.44 -11.88 -27.44
N VAL A 375 -0.76 -11.58 -28.68
CA VAL A 375 0.05 -11.99 -29.84
C VAL A 375 1.42 -11.31 -29.81
N VAL A 376 2.44 -11.97 -30.36
CA VAL A 376 3.84 -11.54 -30.26
C VAL A 376 4.08 -10.19 -30.93
N GLU A 377 3.34 -9.85 -31.98
CA GLU A 377 3.40 -8.61 -32.70
C GLU A 377 3.08 -7.39 -31.80
N VAL A 378 2.12 -7.56 -30.86
CA VAL A 378 1.79 -6.52 -29.88
C VAL A 378 2.91 -6.37 -28.84
N LEU A 379 3.55 -7.46 -28.43
CA LEU A 379 4.72 -7.41 -27.56
C LEU A 379 5.92 -6.74 -28.23
N GLN A 380 6.12 -6.96 -29.53
CA GLN A 380 7.14 -6.26 -30.33
C GLN A 380 6.85 -4.76 -30.47
N GLN A 381 5.59 -4.37 -30.57
CA GLN A 381 5.21 -2.93 -30.50
C GLN A 381 5.55 -2.32 -29.14
N CYS A 382 5.29 -3.05 -28.05
CA CYS A 382 5.70 -2.62 -26.70
C CYS A 382 7.23 -2.50 -26.58
N GLN A 383 7.97 -3.47 -27.11
CA GLN A 383 9.44 -3.45 -27.18
C GLN A 383 9.94 -2.20 -27.90
N SER A 384 9.39 -1.90 -29.07
CA SER A 384 9.78 -0.71 -29.85
C SER A 384 9.53 0.57 -29.06
N ALA A 385 8.33 0.72 -28.47
CA ALA A 385 7.99 1.89 -27.67
C ALA A 385 8.87 2.04 -26.41
N LEU A 386 9.23 0.92 -25.77
CA LEU A 386 10.17 0.92 -24.65
C LEU A 386 11.58 1.30 -25.10
N SER A 387 12.06 0.77 -26.22
CA SER A 387 13.38 1.09 -26.78
C SER A 387 13.50 2.58 -27.11
N ASP A 388 12.45 3.18 -27.69
CA ASP A 388 12.38 4.62 -27.95
C ASP A 388 12.44 5.45 -26.65
N TYR A 389 11.77 4.99 -25.62
CA TYR A 389 11.83 5.62 -24.29
C TYR A 389 13.22 5.50 -23.69
N PHE A 390 13.82 4.31 -23.72
CA PHE A 390 15.16 4.05 -23.18
C PHE A 390 16.23 4.88 -23.88
N ALA A 391 16.18 4.99 -25.19
CA ALA A 391 17.09 5.86 -25.95
C ALA A 391 17.02 7.32 -25.48
N LYS A 392 15.80 7.85 -25.25
CA LYS A 392 15.59 9.20 -24.70
C LYS A 392 16.11 9.38 -23.28
N GLN A 393 16.25 8.27 -22.51
CA GLN A 393 16.84 8.28 -21.17
C GLN A 393 18.38 8.10 -21.21
N GLY A 394 19.00 8.03 -22.37
CA GLY A 394 20.44 7.86 -22.53
C GLY A 394 20.92 6.41 -22.44
N VAL A 395 20.02 5.44 -22.61
CA VAL A 395 20.37 4.01 -22.65
C VAL A 395 21.01 3.65 -23.99
N ASP A 396 22.05 2.85 -23.96
CA ASP A 396 22.67 2.22 -25.11
C ASP A 396 21.83 1.01 -25.56
N ILE A 397 20.87 1.26 -26.42
CA ILE A 397 19.87 0.26 -26.86
C ILE A 397 20.49 -0.87 -27.68
N ASP A 398 21.66 -0.64 -28.30
CA ASP A 398 22.34 -1.66 -29.10
C ASP A 398 22.94 -2.79 -28.24
N LYS A 399 23.11 -2.53 -26.93
CA LYS A 399 23.57 -3.52 -25.96
C LYS A 399 22.43 -4.30 -25.29
N ILE A 400 21.18 -3.94 -25.59
CA ILE A 400 20.02 -4.61 -24.98
C ILE A 400 19.54 -5.74 -25.86
N GLU A 401 19.52 -6.93 -25.30
CA GLU A 401 18.89 -8.09 -25.91
C GLU A 401 17.40 -8.13 -25.52
N TRP A 402 16.53 -8.44 -26.50
CA TRP A 402 15.11 -8.55 -26.26
C TRP A 402 14.58 -9.95 -26.56
N GLN A 403 13.69 -10.42 -25.67
CA GLN A 403 12.91 -11.64 -25.87
C GLN A 403 11.44 -11.36 -25.63
N CYS A 404 10.62 -11.39 -26.69
CA CYS A 404 9.14 -11.28 -26.59
C CYS A 404 8.51 -12.67 -26.62
N VAL A 405 7.71 -13.01 -25.61
CA VAL A 405 7.09 -14.33 -25.47
C VAL A 405 5.59 -14.18 -25.25
N SER A 406 4.80 -14.69 -26.22
CA SER A 406 3.34 -14.79 -26.09
C SER A 406 3.01 -15.97 -25.18
N GLN A 407 2.54 -15.69 -23.98
CA GLN A 407 2.10 -16.73 -23.02
C GLN A 407 1.15 -16.15 -21.99
N ALA A 408 0.28 -17.02 -21.45
CA ALA A 408 -0.62 -16.65 -20.39
C ALA A 408 0.14 -16.25 -19.11
N ILE A 409 -0.20 -15.10 -18.54
CA ILE A 409 0.29 -14.65 -17.25
C ILE A 409 -0.73 -15.02 -16.18
N LEU A 410 -0.46 -16.15 -15.51
CA LEU A 410 -1.34 -16.60 -14.43
C LEU A 410 -1.16 -15.72 -13.19
N PRO A 411 -2.26 -15.30 -12.53
CA PRO A 411 -2.19 -14.55 -11.29
C PRO A 411 -1.58 -15.42 -10.18
N ASP A 412 -0.53 -14.92 -9.56
CA ASP A 412 0.04 -15.52 -8.34
C ASP A 412 -0.55 -14.82 -7.11
N LEU A 413 -1.69 -15.31 -6.63
CA LEU A 413 -2.39 -14.72 -5.50
C LEU A 413 -1.64 -14.90 -4.16
N PHE A 414 -0.66 -15.81 -4.11
CA PHE A 414 0.15 -16.07 -2.92
C PHE A 414 1.22 -14.99 -2.69
N ASN A 415 1.72 -14.38 -3.77
CA ASN A 415 2.74 -13.36 -3.73
C ASN A 415 2.21 -12.00 -4.18
N LYS A 416 2.88 -10.92 -3.78
CA LYS A 416 2.61 -9.60 -4.34
C LYS A 416 3.02 -9.60 -5.80
N ARG A 417 2.13 -9.14 -6.68
CA ARG A 417 2.43 -9.03 -8.09
C ARG A 417 3.49 -7.97 -8.35
N ARG A 418 4.51 -8.34 -9.10
CA ARG A 418 5.52 -7.44 -9.64
C ARG A 418 5.59 -7.70 -11.15
N ARG A 419 5.20 -6.72 -11.94
CA ARG A 419 5.21 -6.83 -13.41
C ARG A 419 6.58 -6.52 -14.01
N ILE A 420 7.36 -5.68 -13.35
CA ILE A 420 8.72 -5.33 -13.77
C ILE A 420 9.67 -5.84 -12.69
N ILE A 421 10.62 -6.67 -13.10
CA ILE A 421 11.50 -7.39 -12.17
C ILE A 421 12.91 -7.33 -12.71
N ARG A 422 13.87 -7.03 -11.84
CA ARG A 422 15.30 -7.26 -12.08
C ARG A 422 15.76 -8.47 -11.27
N LYS A 423 16.42 -9.42 -11.93
CA LYS A 423 17.02 -10.62 -11.34
C LYS A 423 18.54 -10.47 -11.20
#